data_54c87ebc396b8a3fe3ea00591fb60ea5
#
_entry.id   54c87ebc396b8a3fe3ea00591fb60ea5
#
_cell.length_a   1.000
_cell.length_b   1.000
_cell.length_c   1.000
_cell.angle_alpha   90.00
_cell.angle_beta   90.00
_cell.angle_gamma   90.00
#
_symmetry.space_group_name_H-M   'P 1'
#
loop_
_entity.id
_entity.type
_entity.pdbx_description
1 polymer ?
#
loop_
_entity_poly.entity_id
_entity_poly.type
_entity_poly.pdbx_seq_one_letter_code
_entity_poly.pdbx_strand_id
1 'polypeptide(L)'
;MYTLNDFFCGCGGIGLGFKQAGFAFSGSWDFDKYAVASYGANVDPNVIQADITEMTIDDVPYADVWAFGFPCQDLSVAGKQKGIVLECWECGETWDVTYDTYTSENPCPRCGCTKHKAASRSGLFFEVMRLLDEATERERARSYRLYS
;
A
#
# COMPACT_ATOMS: atom_id res chain seq x y z
N MET A 1 -20.59 0.65 13.14
CA MET A 1 -20.20 -0.25 12.05
C MET A 1 -18.73 0.07 11.74
N TYR A 2 -17.85 -0.92 11.81
CA TYR A 2 -16.43 -0.71 11.49
C TYR A 2 -16.23 -0.61 9.98
N THR A 3 -15.21 0.16 9.59
CA THR A 3 -14.88 0.43 8.18
C THR A 3 -13.54 -0.19 7.80
N LEU A 4 -13.40 -0.53 6.52
CA LEU A 4 -12.25 -1.25 5.95
C LEU A 4 -11.67 -0.50 4.75
N ASN A 5 -10.35 -0.38 4.70
CA ASN A 5 -9.57 -0.15 3.49
C ASN A 5 -8.90 -1.47 3.08
N ASP A 6 -9.18 -1.95 1.85
CA ASP A 6 -8.71 -3.23 1.32
C ASP A 6 -7.71 -2.99 0.18
N PHE A 7 -6.41 -3.17 0.46
CA PHE A 7 -5.33 -2.98 -0.50
C PHE A 7 -4.87 -4.31 -1.08
N PHE A 8 -4.50 -4.31 -2.36
CA PHE A 8 -4.19 -5.53 -3.12
C PHE A 8 -5.35 -6.52 -3.03
N CYS A 9 -6.57 -5.99 -3.20
CA CYS A 9 -7.80 -6.70 -2.87
C CYS A 9 -8.07 -7.92 -3.77
N GLY A 10 -7.37 -8.05 -4.90
CA GLY A 10 -7.44 -9.20 -5.79
C GLY A 10 -8.87 -9.53 -6.22
N CYS A 11 -9.22 -10.80 -6.22
CA CYS A 11 -10.58 -11.26 -6.53
C CYS A 11 -11.54 -11.13 -5.33
N GLY A 12 -11.08 -10.62 -4.16
CA GLY A 12 -11.95 -10.26 -3.05
C GLY A 12 -12.06 -11.29 -1.92
N GLY A 13 -11.14 -12.23 -1.78
CA GLY A 13 -11.22 -13.23 -0.72
C GLY A 13 -11.21 -12.62 0.69
N ILE A 14 -10.30 -11.67 0.95
CA ILE A 14 -10.22 -10.94 2.23
C ILE A 14 -11.44 -10.04 2.38
N GLY A 15 -11.73 -9.20 1.38
CA GLY A 15 -12.85 -8.25 1.40
C GLY A 15 -14.18 -8.93 1.63
N LEU A 16 -14.45 -10.08 0.99
CA LEU A 16 -15.68 -10.84 1.20
C LEU A 16 -15.80 -11.32 2.66
N GLY A 17 -14.69 -11.78 3.26
CA GLY A 17 -14.67 -12.20 4.66
C GLY A 17 -15.04 -11.04 5.60
N PHE A 18 -14.46 -9.87 5.39
CA PHE A 18 -14.81 -8.66 6.17
C PHE A 18 -16.25 -8.20 5.94
N LYS A 19 -16.74 -8.25 4.69
CA LYS A 19 -18.14 -7.95 4.37
C LYS A 19 -19.11 -8.87 5.13
N GLN A 20 -18.82 -10.17 5.16
CA GLN A 20 -19.63 -11.14 5.91
C GLN A 20 -19.57 -10.92 7.43
N ALA A 21 -18.46 -10.39 7.94
CA ALA A 21 -18.32 -9.98 9.33
C ALA A 21 -18.99 -8.63 9.67
N GLY A 22 -19.63 -7.97 8.69
CA GLY A 22 -20.38 -6.74 8.91
C GLY A 22 -19.58 -5.45 8.80
N PHE A 23 -18.40 -5.49 8.17
CA PHE A 23 -17.62 -4.28 7.87
C PHE A 23 -18.18 -3.58 6.62
N ALA A 24 -18.10 -2.24 6.63
CA ALA A 24 -18.34 -1.41 5.44
C ALA A 24 -17.00 -1.06 4.78
N PHE A 25 -16.97 -0.96 3.46
CA PHE A 25 -15.78 -0.51 2.74
C PHE A 25 -15.70 1.02 2.73
N SER A 26 -14.53 1.55 3.11
CA SER A 26 -14.16 2.95 2.88
C SER A 26 -13.43 3.11 1.55
N GLY A 27 -12.60 2.12 1.20
CA GLY A 27 -11.92 2.06 -0.09
C GLY A 27 -11.38 0.66 -0.37
N SER A 28 -11.25 0.32 -1.65
CA SER A 28 -10.67 -0.94 -2.12
C SER A 28 -9.86 -0.69 -3.38
N TRP A 29 -8.62 -1.22 -3.45
CA TRP A 29 -7.71 -0.96 -4.56
C TRP A 29 -6.97 -2.21 -5.00
N ASP A 30 -6.79 -2.32 -6.32
CA ASP A 30 -5.88 -3.28 -6.93
C ASP A 30 -5.29 -2.70 -8.21
N PHE A 31 -4.10 -3.15 -8.58
CA PHE A 31 -3.43 -2.75 -9.82
C PHE A 31 -4.02 -3.47 -11.05
N ASP A 32 -4.42 -4.74 -10.87
CA ASP A 32 -4.87 -5.59 -11.97
C ASP A 32 -6.33 -5.32 -12.33
N LYS A 33 -6.58 -4.92 -13.58
CA LYS A 33 -7.92 -4.60 -14.07
C LYS A 33 -8.91 -5.76 -14.00
N TYR A 34 -8.42 -7.00 -14.11
CA TYR A 34 -9.29 -8.18 -14.06
C TYR A 34 -9.66 -8.53 -12.62
N ALA A 35 -8.73 -8.33 -11.69
CA ALA A 35 -9.00 -8.41 -10.25
C ALA A 35 -10.05 -7.38 -9.85
N VAL A 36 -9.87 -6.11 -10.25
CA VAL A 36 -10.85 -5.02 -10.03
C VAL A 36 -12.22 -5.36 -10.59
N ALA A 37 -12.29 -5.87 -11.83
CA ALA A 37 -13.57 -6.26 -12.43
C ALA A 37 -14.26 -7.39 -11.65
N SER A 38 -13.49 -8.40 -11.21
CA SER A 38 -14.00 -9.51 -10.40
C SER A 38 -14.47 -9.04 -9.02
N TYR A 39 -13.67 -8.21 -8.36
CA TYR A 39 -14.00 -7.63 -7.04
C TYR A 39 -15.27 -6.79 -7.11
N GLY A 40 -15.35 -5.91 -8.13
CA GLY A 40 -16.49 -5.04 -8.34
C GLY A 40 -17.80 -5.79 -8.56
N ALA A 41 -17.74 -6.93 -9.26
CA ALA A 41 -18.91 -7.77 -9.51
C ALA A 41 -19.38 -8.56 -8.28
N ASN A 42 -18.46 -8.92 -7.34
CA ASN A 42 -18.77 -9.91 -6.31
C ASN A 42 -18.69 -9.34 -4.88
N VAL A 43 -17.92 -8.28 -4.65
CA VAL A 43 -17.65 -7.77 -3.30
C VAL A 43 -18.14 -6.35 -3.12
N ASP A 44 -17.51 -5.38 -3.79
CA ASP A 44 -17.87 -3.96 -3.73
C ASP A 44 -17.69 -3.29 -5.10
N PRO A 45 -18.76 -2.73 -5.69
CA PRO A 45 -18.69 -2.08 -6.99
C PRO A 45 -17.83 -0.80 -7.01
N ASN A 46 -17.48 -0.24 -5.86
CA ASN A 46 -16.70 0.99 -5.74
C ASN A 46 -15.17 0.74 -5.72
N VAL A 47 -14.71 -0.46 -6.01
CA VAL A 47 -13.28 -0.77 -6.11
C VAL A 47 -12.60 0.05 -7.20
N ILE A 48 -11.38 0.52 -6.91
CA ILE A 48 -10.61 1.42 -7.77
C ILE A 48 -9.38 0.69 -8.31
N GLN A 49 -9.14 0.80 -9.61
CA GLN A 49 -7.87 0.37 -10.18
C GLN A 49 -6.82 1.44 -9.89
N ALA A 50 -5.79 1.08 -9.11
CA ALA A 50 -4.72 1.99 -8.75
C ALA A 50 -3.39 1.27 -8.54
N ASP A 51 -2.29 1.98 -8.82
CA ASP A 51 -0.95 1.59 -8.43
C ASP A 51 -0.62 2.22 -7.08
N ILE A 52 -0.42 1.40 -6.05
CA ILE A 52 -0.13 1.87 -4.69
C ILE A 52 1.15 2.71 -4.62
N THR A 53 2.09 2.51 -5.55
CA THR A 53 3.33 3.28 -5.61
C THR A 53 3.11 4.74 -6.01
N GLU A 54 1.98 5.03 -6.64
CA GLU A 54 1.57 6.37 -7.09
C GLU A 54 0.54 7.02 -6.15
N MET A 55 -0.03 6.25 -5.21
CA MET A 55 -1.01 6.74 -4.25
C MET A 55 -0.36 7.57 -3.15
N THR A 56 -1.11 8.55 -2.68
CA THR A 56 -0.81 9.37 -1.50
C THR A 56 -1.87 9.14 -0.43
N ILE A 57 -1.63 9.60 0.78
CA ILE A 57 -2.62 9.48 1.86
C ILE A 57 -3.90 10.27 1.59
N ASP A 58 -3.87 11.27 0.71
CA ASP A 58 -5.05 12.03 0.33
C ASP A 58 -6.02 11.22 -0.54
N ASP A 59 -5.51 10.16 -1.21
CA ASP A 59 -6.31 9.22 -1.99
C ASP A 59 -6.99 8.16 -1.11
N VAL A 60 -6.60 8.07 0.17
CA VAL A 60 -7.03 7.02 1.10
C VAL A 60 -7.98 7.59 2.14
N PRO A 61 -9.27 7.24 2.12
CA PRO A 61 -10.23 7.65 3.14
C PRO A 61 -9.89 7.01 4.50
N TYR A 62 -10.42 7.63 5.57
CA TYR A 62 -10.31 7.01 6.89
C TYR A 62 -11.02 5.65 6.92
N ALA A 63 -10.39 4.69 7.59
CA ALA A 63 -10.99 3.41 7.94
C ALA A 63 -10.48 2.93 9.29
N ASP A 64 -11.30 2.17 10.01
CA ASP A 64 -10.94 1.58 11.31
C ASP A 64 -9.90 0.46 11.14
N VAL A 65 -9.94 -0.22 9.99
CA VAL A 65 -9.07 -1.36 9.67
C VAL A 65 -8.49 -1.18 8.27
N TRP A 66 -7.21 -1.54 8.13
CA TRP A 66 -6.55 -1.70 6.85
C TRP A 66 -6.19 -3.17 6.66
N ALA A 67 -6.66 -3.77 5.58
CA ALA A 67 -6.30 -5.11 5.15
C ALA A 67 -5.44 -5.03 3.89
N PHE A 68 -4.46 -5.90 3.78
CA PHE A 68 -3.61 -5.98 2.60
C PHE A 68 -3.05 -7.38 2.39
N GLY A 69 -3.13 -7.84 1.15
CA GLY A 69 -2.59 -9.13 0.69
C GLY A 69 -1.50 -8.91 -0.36
N PHE A 70 -0.40 -8.23 0.02
CA PHE A 70 0.67 -7.94 -0.94
C PHE A 70 1.29 -9.22 -1.52
N PRO A 71 1.73 -9.20 -2.81
CA PRO A 71 2.30 -10.37 -3.47
C PRO A 71 3.66 -10.74 -2.86
N CYS A 72 3.74 -11.94 -2.28
CA CYS A 72 4.95 -12.47 -1.60
C CYS A 72 5.86 -13.29 -2.53
N GLN A 73 5.65 -13.28 -3.83
CA GLN A 73 6.35 -14.18 -4.76
C GLN A 73 7.88 -14.01 -4.75
N ASP A 74 8.36 -12.78 -4.54
CA ASP A 74 9.80 -12.49 -4.49
C ASP A 74 10.42 -12.73 -3.10
N LEU A 75 9.58 -12.87 -2.06
CA LEU A 75 9.98 -13.07 -0.66
C LEU A 75 9.94 -14.55 -0.23
N SER A 76 9.19 -15.38 -0.95
CA SER A 76 9.05 -16.78 -0.60
C SER A 76 10.33 -17.57 -0.88
N VAL A 77 10.56 -18.65 -0.11
CA VAL A 77 11.68 -19.58 -0.33
C VAL A 77 11.64 -20.21 -1.74
N ALA A 78 10.45 -20.29 -2.35
CA ALA A 78 10.25 -20.71 -3.74
C ALA A 78 10.52 -19.61 -4.77
N GLY A 79 10.62 -18.34 -4.36
CA GLY A 79 11.00 -17.20 -5.18
C GLY A 79 12.52 -17.03 -5.28
N LYS A 80 12.98 -16.10 -6.13
CA LYS A 80 14.41 -15.85 -6.35
C LYS A 80 15.09 -15.07 -5.20
N GLN A 81 14.42 -14.85 -4.06
CA GLN A 81 14.90 -14.04 -2.93
C GLN A 81 15.59 -12.74 -3.38
N LYS A 82 15.03 -12.09 -4.39
CA LYS A 82 15.52 -10.79 -4.82
C LYS A 82 15.26 -9.79 -3.70
N GLY A 83 16.26 -8.99 -3.36
CA GLY A 83 16.14 -7.89 -2.41
C GLY A 83 15.02 -6.91 -2.79
N ILE A 84 14.82 -5.93 -1.95
CA ILE A 84 13.90 -4.83 -2.22
C ILE A 84 14.60 -3.88 -3.18
N VAL A 85 14.01 -3.62 -4.34
CA VAL A 85 14.52 -2.63 -5.30
C VAL A 85 13.72 -1.34 -5.12
N LEU A 86 14.43 -0.26 -4.85
CA LEU A 86 13.88 1.10 -4.77
C LEU A 86 14.20 1.88 -6.06
N GLU A 87 13.33 2.79 -6.44
CA GLU A 87 13.51 3.73 -7.54
C GLU A 87 13.36 5.17 -7.03
N CYS A 88 14.34 6.00 -7.31
CA CYS A 88 14.31 7.41 -6.92
C CYS A 88 13.30 8.20 -7.75
N TRP A 89 12.45 8.96 -7.10
CA TRP A 89 11.47 9.82 -7.76
C TRP A 89 12.10 10.97 -8.56
N GLU A 90 13.27 11.45 -8.13
CA GLU A 90 13.90 12.61 -8.74
C GLU A 90 14.76 12.26 -9.96
N CYS A 91 15.54 11.17 -9.89
CA CYS A 91 16.51 10.85 -10.93
C CYS A 91 16.31 9.49 -11.60
N GLY A 92 15.33 8.70 -11.18
CA GLY A 92 15.03 7.37 -11.73
C GLY A 92 16.09 6.30 -11.42
N GLU A 93 17.07 6.60 -10.56
CA GLU A 93 18.08 5.60 -10.14
C GLU A 93 17.42 4.48 -9.37
N THR A 94 17.84 3.25 -9.62
CA THR A 94 17.37 2.07 -8.90
C THR A 94 18.48 1.44 -8.08
N TRP A 95 18.18 1.00 -6.85
CA TRP A 95 19.16 0.33 -5.99
C TRP A 95 18.49 -0.72 -5.11
N ASP A 96 19.29 -1.71 -4.71
CA ASP A 96 18.83 -2.78 -3.82
C ASP A 96 19.01 -2.38 -2.36
N VAL A 97 18.01 -2.73 -1.54
CA VAL A 97 18.09 -2.69 -0.08
C VAL A 97 17.66 -4.02 0.50
N THR A 98 18.15 -4.34 1.68
CA THR A 98 17.69 -5.51 2.45
C THR A 98 16.66 -5.07 3.49
N TYR A 99 15.91 -6.03 4.06
CA TYR A 99 14.99 -5.73 5.17
C TYR A 99 15.67 -5.07 6.34
N ASP A 100 16.91 -5.50 6.66
CA ASP A 100 17.69 -4.98 7.78
C ASP A 100 18.22 -3.56 7.53
N THR A 101 18.36 -3.17 6.26
CA THR A 101 18.92 -1.86 5.85
C THR A 101 17.85 -0.90 5.33
N TYR A 102 16.60 -1.36 5.18
CA TYR A 102 15.53 -0.48 4.78
C TYR A 102 15.16 0.50 5.89
N THR A 103 15.09 1.77 5.54
CA THR A 103 14.54 2.85 6.37
C THR A 103 13.61 3.70 5.52
N SER A 104 12.70 4.45 6.12
CA SER A 104 11.83 5.40 5.39
C SER A 104 12.61 6.51 4.67
N GLU A 105 13.87 6.73 5.06
CA GLU A 105 14.74 7.78 4.53
C GLU A 105 15.92 7.25 3.70
N ASN A 106 15.82 6.04 3.13
CA ASN A 106 16.91 5.48 2.31
C ASN A 106 17.33 6.47 1.22
N PRO A 107 18.47 7.18 1.37
CA PRO A 107 18.86 8.18 0.39
C PRO A 107 19.29 7.51 -0.91
N CYS A 108 18.86 8.10 -2.02
CA CYS A 108 19.31 7.67 -3.34
C CYS A 108 20.83 7.76 -3.45
N PRO A 109 21.53 6.70 -3.87
CA PRO A 109 23.00 6.69 -3.96
C PRO A 109 23.53 7.68 -5.00
N ARG A 110 22.68 8.11 -5.96
CA ARG A 110 23.08 9.03 -7.02
C ARG A 110 22.86 10.50 -6.69
N CYS A 111 21.68 10.86 -6.15
CA CYS A 111 21.32 12.28 -5.93
C CYS A 111 21.05 12.64 -4.47
N GLY A 112 21.06 11.66 -3.55
CA GLY A 112 20.79 11.89 -2.12
C GLY A 112 19.33 12.17 -1.77
N CYS A 113 18.40 12.14 -2.74
CA CYS A 113 16.97 12.32 -2.49
C CYS A 113 16.45 11.16 -1.63
N THR A 114 15.63 11.47 -0.64
CA THR A 114 15.00 10.47 0.24
C THR A 114 13.62 9.98 -0.26
N LYS A 115 13.10 10.60 -1.32
CA LYS A 115 11.84 10.19 -1.93
C LYS A 115 12.08 9.06 -2.93
N HIS A 116 11.50 7.92 -2.66
CA HIS A 116 11.62 6.72 -3.49
C HIS A 116 10.30 5.94 -3.52
N LYS A 117 10.15 5.06 -4.50
CA LYS A 117 9.06 4.09 -4.61
C LYS A 117 9.61 2.68 -4.76
N ALA A 118 8.77 1.70 -4.50
CA ALA A 118 9.11 0.31 -4.76
C ALA A 118 9.19 0.03 -6.27
N ALA A 119 10.36 -0.44 -6.74
CA ALA A 119 10.56 -0.89 -8.12
C ALA A 119 10.39 -2.41 -8.28
N SER A 120 10.12 -3.15 -7.20
CA SER A 120 9.89 -4.58 -7.18
C SER A 120 8.63 -4.95 -6.39
N ARG A 121 8.04 -6.12 -6.68
CA ARG A 121 6.87 -6.60 -5.94
C ARG A 121 7.14 -6.81 -4.45
N SER A 122 8.36 -7.17 -4.09
CA SER A 122 8.79 -7.30 -2.70
C SER A 122 8.79 -5.96 -1.94
N GLY A 123 8.94 -4.84 -2.66
CA GLY A 123 8.88 -3.50 -2.10
C GLY A 123 7.46 -2.99 -1.81
N LEU A 124 6.41 -3.62 -2.35
CA LEU A 124 5.02 -3.14 -2.19
C LEU A 124 4.54 -3.13 -0.73
N PHE A 125 5.11 -3.98 0.13
CA PHE A 125 4.88 -3.92 1.57
C PHE A 125 5.25 -2.56 2.15
N PHE A 126 6.36 -1.98 1.71
CA PHE A 126 6.84 -0.68 2.21
C PHE A 126 5.98 0.48 1.73
N GLU A 127 5.31 0.33 0.58
CA GLU A 127 4.34 1.34 0.13
C GLU A 127 3.12 1.40 1.07
N VAL A 128 2.65 0.26 1.57
CA VAL A 128 1.61 0.24 2.62
C VAL A 128 2.13 0.89 3.90
N MET A 129 3.36 0.57 4.32
CA MET A 129 3.96 1.19 5.51
C MET A 129 4.10 2.69 5.35
N ARG A 130 4.52 3.18 4.17
CA ARG A 130 4.58 4.61 3.85
C ARG A 130 3.21 5.29 4.02
N LEU A 131 2.16 4.71 3.45
CA LEU A 131 0.80 5.24 3.58
C LEU A 131 0.31 5.22 5.03
N LEU A 132 0.65 4.20 5.81
CA LEU A 132 0.33 4.12 7.25
C LEU A 132 1.04 5.20 8.06
N ASP A 133 2.32 5.46 7.77
CA ASP A 133 3.08 6.54 8.43
C ASP A 133 2.47 7.90 8.10
N GLU A 134 2.17 8.17 6.82
CA GLU A 134 1.49 9.39 6.36
C GLU A 134 0.09 9.55 7.02
N ALA A 135 -0.66 8.45 7.17
CA ALA A 135 -1.96 8.46 7.85
C ALA A 135 -1.82 8.84 9.32
N THR A 136 -0.82 8.29 10.01
CA THR A 136 -0.54 8.57 11.41
C THR A 136 -0.17 10.04 11.62
N GLU A 137 0.65 10.61 10.74
CA GLU A 137 1.01 12.03 10.77
C GLU A 137 -0.21 12.93 10.53
N ARG A 138 -1.07 12.57 9.56
CA ARG A 138 -2.31 13.29 9.27
C ARG A 138 -3.26 13.30 10.47
N GLU A 139 -3.40 12.19 11.17
CA GLU A 139 -4.26 12.11 12.36
C GLU A 139 -3.69 12.87 13.54
N ARG A 140 -2.38 12.83 13.77
CA ARG A 140 -1.70 13.67 14.77
C ARG A 140 -1.94 15.15 14.48
N ALA A 141 -1.78 15.59 13.23
CA ALA A 141 -2.01 16.98 12.84
C ALA A 141 -3.47 17.42 13.04
N ARG A 142 -4.45 16.53 12.89
CA ARG A 142 -5.86 16.79 13.20
C ARG A 142 -6.13 16.91 14.68
N SER A 143 -5.53 16.05 15.51
CA SER A 143 -5.72 16.11 16.96
C SER A 143 -5.17 17.41 17.55
N TYR A 144 -4.05 17.91 17.09
CA TYR A 144 -3.50 19.22 17.51
C TYR A 144 -4.43 20.40 17.18
N ARG A 145 -5.19 20.35 16.08
CA ARG A 145 -6.16 21.39 15.72
C ARG A 145 -7.43 21.38 16.57
N LEU A 146 -7.75 20.28 17.23
CA LEU A 146 -8.93 20.17 18.09
C LEU A 146 -8.67 20.71 19.52
N TYR A 147 -7.41 20.92 19.88
CA TYR A 147 -6.97 21.42 21.18
C TYR A 147 -6.35 22.83 21.16
N SER A 148 -6.33 23.48 20.02
CA SER A 148 -5.92 24.87 19.83
C SER A 148 -7.12 25.77 19.52
#